data_c9c26974eb3101996e2d2f49fcb10324
#
_entry.id   c9c26974eb3101996e2d2f49fcb10324
#
_cell.length_a   1.000
_cell.length_b   1.000
_cell.length_c   1.000
_cell.angle_alpha   90.00
_cell.angle_beta   90.00
_cell.angle_gamma   90.00
#
_symmetry.space_group_name_H-M   'P 1'
#
loop_
_entity.id
_entity.type
_entity.pdbx_description
1 polymer ?
#
loop_
_entity_poly.entity_id
_entity_poly.type
_entity_poly.pdbx_seq_one_letter_code
_entity_poly.pdbx_strand_id
1 'polypeptide(L)'
;MLKIAFHPIYKHELPVGHRFPMEKYDLLPQQLIYEGTCVEENFFEPKIPNNKHFFTVHDPEYFFDLLNITLSQKAARKIGFPLSEVLVAREMIIADGTIKASEFALKNGIAMNIAGGTHHAFSNRGEAFCMLNDQAIGARYLQQRGLVKKILIVDLDVHQGNGTAEIFKNDTSVFTFSMHGKSNYPFIKETSDLDIALENDTKDNEYLSILKETLPKLINQEKPDFIYYLCGVDVIETDKLGKLGLTIAGCKERDKFVLQTSFDLKIPVMCSMGGGYSKDINIIVNAHANTFRLAQEIYF
;
A
#
# COMPACT_ATOMS: atom_id res chain seq x y z
N MET A 1 17.42 5.92 11.45
CA MET A 1 17.00 6.86 10.39
C MET A 1 15.94 6.19 9.51
N LEU A 2 14.81 6.85 9.31
CA LEU A 2 13.75 6.40 8.39
C LEU A 2 14.31 6.23 6.97
N LYS A 3 13.98 5.12 6.30
CA LYS A 3 14.33 4.84 4.90
C LYS A 3 13.07 4.80 4.04
N ILE A 4 13.09 5.54 2.94
CA ILE A 4 11.94 5.81 2.09
C ILE A 4 12.32 5.48 0.65
N ALA A 5 11.61 4.55 0.02
CA ALA A 5 11.77 4.27 -1.41
C ALA A 5 11.15 5.41 -2.23
N PHE A 6 11.93 5.97 -3.13
CA PHE A 6 11.47 6.95 -4.09
C PHE A 6 12.26 6.83 -5.40
N HIS A 7 11.58 6.99 -6.52
CA HIS A 7 12.18 7.05 -7.86
C HIS A 7 11.38 8.04 -8.72
N PRO A 8 12.01 8.89 -9.53
CA PRO A 8 11.31 9.85 -10.40
C PRO A 8 10.27 9.20 -11.34
N ILE A 9 10.48 7.95 -11.76
CA ILE A 9 9.54 7.17 -12.58
C ILE A 9 8.19 6.90 -11.88
N TYR A 10 8.10 7.10 -10.55
CA TYR A 10 6.85 6.92 -9.82
C TYR A 10 5.75 7.86 -10.34
N LYS A 11 6.12 9.07 -10.72
CA LYS A 11 5.27 9.93 -11.52
C LYS A 11 5.34 9.49 -12.98
N HIS A 12 4.22 9.05 -13.51
CA HIS A 12 4.04 8.63 -14.89
C HIS A 12 3.06 9.56 -15.59
N GLU A 13 3.34 9.91 -16.84
CA GLU A 13 2.43 10.75 -17.62
C GLU A 13 1.13 10.00 -17.94
N LEU A 14 0.01 10.64 -17.66
CA LEU A 14 -1.33 10.13 -17.94
C LEU A 14 -2.06 11.07 -18.91
N PRO A 15 -3.04 10.56 -19.67
CA PRO A 15 -3.87 11.39 -20.53
C PRO A 15 -4.56 12.52 -19.73
N VAL A 16 -4.72 13.68 -20.36
CA VAL A 16 -5.41 14.83 -19.76
C VAL A 16 -6.79 14.42 -19.25
N GLY A 17 -7.10 14.78 -18.02
CA GLY A 17 -8.37 14.45 -17.37
C GLY A 17 -8.42 13.04 -16.74
N HIS A 18 -7.31 12.31 -16.72
CA HIS A 18 -7.26 11.05 -16.02
C HIS A 18 -7.51 11.24 -14.52
N ARG A 19 -8.30 10.35 -13.92
CA ARG A 19 -8.76 10.50 -12.52
C ARG A 19 -7.70 10.22 -11.46
N PHE A 20 -6.58 9.56 -11.82
CA PHE A 20 -5.51 9.22 -10.90
C PHE A 20 -4.57 10.42 -10.71
N PRO A 21 -4.34 10.89 -9.47
CA PRO A 21 -3.54 12.09 -9.18
C PRO A 21 -2.03 11.75 -9.14
N MET A 22 -1.41 11.59 -10.30
CA MET A 22 0.01 11.20 -10.42
C MET A 22 0.97 12.21 -9.79
N GLU A 23 0.56 13.47 -9.70
CA GLU A 23 1.35 14.56 -9.11
C GLU A 23 1.72 14.30 -7.64
N LYS A 24 0.92 13.51 -6.92
CA LYS A 24 1.20 13.17 -5.51
C LYS A 24 2.57 12.54 -5.31
N TYR A 25 3.07 11.80 -6.30
CA TYR A 25 4.37 11.12 -6.21
C TYR A 25 5.58 12.06 -6.29
N ASP A 26 5.43 13.23 -6.92
CA ASP A 26 6.44 14.28 -6.91
C ASP A 26 6.28 15.22 -5.71
N LEU A 27 5.04 15.59 -5.43
CA LEU A 27 4.76 16.61 -4.42
C LEU A 27 5.04 16.13 -3.00
N LEU A 28 4.77 14.85 -2.71
CA LEU A 28 4.97 14.31 -1.37
C LEU A 28 6.44 14.33 -0.92
N PRO A 29 7.44 13.80 -1.68
CA PRO A 29 8.82 13.91 -1.26
C PRO A 29 9.30 15.36 -1.15
N GLN A 30 8.87 16.25 -2.06
CA GLN A 30 9.18 17.68 -1.99
C GLN A 30 8.61 18.32 -0.70
N GLN A 31 7.37 18.01 -0.34
CA GLN A 31 6.73 18.49 0.89
C GLN A 31 7.51 18.02 2.13
N LEU A 32 7.88 16.75 2.19
CA LEU A 32 8.60 16.17 3.34
C LEU A 32 9.99 16.80 3.54
N ILE A 33 10.69 17.13 2.45
CA ILE A 33 11.98 17.83 2.52
C ILE A 33 11.76 19.29 2.89
N TYR A 34 10.84 19.98 2.23
CA TYR A 34 10.57 21.41 2.45
C TYR A 34 10.20 21.72 3.90
N GLU A 35 9.41 20.89 4.54
CA GLU A 35 8.98 21.07 5.93
C GLU A 35 9.97 20.52 6.97
N GLY A 36 11.06 19.89 6.53
CA GLY A 36 12.08 19.32 7.42
C GLY A 36 11.68 18.00 8.10
N THR A 37 10.61 17.34 7.66
CA THR A 37 10.26 15.99 8.13
C THR A 37 11.30 14.98 7.69
N CYS A 38 11.85 15.14 6.50
CA CYS A 38 12.89 14.29 5.93
C CYS A 38 14.02 15.11 5.32
N VAL A 39 15.18 14.49 5.18
CA VAL A 39 16.34 14.97 4.42
C VAL A 39 16.62 14.01 3.28
N GLU A 40 17.45 14.40 2.30
CA GLU A 40 17.79 13.59 1.12
C GLU A 40 18.25 12.16 1.49
N GLU A 41 19.01 12.02 2.57
CA GLU A 41 19.55 10.73 3.04
C GLU A 41 18.47 9.75 3.53
N ASN A 42 17.25 10.22 3.79
CA ASN A 42 16.12 9.34 4.09
C ASN A 42 15.70 8.53 2.85
N PHE A 43 15.87 9.12 1.65
CA PHE A 43 15.43 8.49 0.41
C PHE A 43 16.48 7.53 -0.15
N PHE A 44 15.99 6.46 -0.74
CA PHE A 44 16.80 5.54 -1.53
C PHE A 44 16.09 5.23 -2.85
N GLU A 45 16.88 5.01 -3.89
CA GLU A 45 16.40 4.77 -5.25
C GLU A 45 16.31 3.27 -5.51
N PRO A 46 15.09 2.71 -5.68
CA PRO A 46 14.91 1.33 -6.12
C PRO A 46 15.24 1.17 -7.60
N LYS A 47 15.43 -0.08 -8.03
CA LYS A 47 15.79 -0.44 -9.40
C LYS A 47 14.87 -1.54 -9.92
N ILE A 48 14.96 -1.88 -11.19
CA ILE A 48 14.27 -3.06 -11.73
C ILE A 48 14.87 -4.31 -11.08
N PRO A 49 14.07 -5.11 -10.31
CA PRO A 49 14.56 -6.29 -9.63
C PRO A 49 14.65 -7.49 -10.58
N ASN A 50 15.17 -8.61 -10.07
CA ASN A 50 15.15 -9.87 -10.83
C ASN A 50 13.70 -10.39 -10.98
N ASN A 51 13.33 -10.79 -12.20
CA ASN A 51 11.98 -11.27 -12.52
C ASN A 51 11.51 -12.45 -11.64
N LYS A 52 12.43 -13.25 -11.09
CA LYS A 52 12.08 -14.34 -10.18
C LYS A 52 11.23 -13.92 -8.98
N HIS A 53 11.33 -12.67 -8.53
CA HIS A 53 10.54 -12.19 -7.41
C HIS A 53 9.06 -12.03 -7.77
N PHE A 54 8.76 -11.70 -9.03
CA PHE A 54 7.38 -11.60 -9.50
C PHE A 54 6.71 -12.97 -9.64
N PHE A 55 7.44 -14.00 -10.06
CA PHE A 55 6.93 -15.37 -10.20
C PHE A 55 6.57 -16.05 -8.87
N THR A 56 6.93 -15.45 -7.75
CA THR A 56 6.51 -15.95 -6.42
C THR A 56 5.07 -15.58 -6.07
N VAL A 57 4.48 -14.64 -6.81
CA VAL A 57 3.17 -14.06 -6.58
C VAL A 57 2.30 -14.11 -7.84
N HIS A 58 2.89 -13.76 -8.98
CA HIS A 58 2.18 -13.63 -10.24
C HIS A 58 2.47 -14.77 -11.19
N ASP A 59 1.45 -15.20 -11.91
CA ASP A 59 1.58 -16.20 -12.97
C ASP A 59 2.58 -15.72 -14.03
N PRO A 60 3.52 -16.58 -14.44
CA PRO A 60 4.51 -16.20 -15.46
C PRO A 60 3.90 -15.71 -16.76
N GLU A 61 2.79 -16.32 -17.23
CA GLU A 61 2.08 -15.90 -18.43
C GLU A 61 1.59 -14.46 -18.31
N TYR A 62 0.89 -14.13 -17.22
CA TYR A 62 0.44 -12.76 -16.94
C TYR A 62 1.60 -11.76 -16.89
N PHE A 63 2.68 -12.13 -16.20
CA PHE A 63 3.84 -11.26 -16.06
C PHE A 63 4.53 -11.01 -17.41
N PHE A 64 4.68 -12.05 -18.25
CA PHE A 64 5.23 -11.88 -19.60
C PHE A 64 4.30 -11.09 -20.51
N ASP A 65 2.98 -11.22 -20.39
CA ASP A 65 2.02 -10.39 -21.12
C ASP A 65 2.14 -8.90 -20.74
N LEU A 66 2.43 -8.60 -19.48
CA LEU A 66 2.75 -7.23 -19.05
C LEU A 66 4.05 -6.74 -19.72
N LEU A 67 5.14 -7.50 -19.61
CA LEU A 67 6.45 -7.13 -20.16
C LEU A 67 6.42 -6.92 -21.68
N ASN A 68 5.68 -7.75 -22.42
CA ASN A 68 5.60 -7.72 -23.88
C ASN A 68 4.45 -6.82 -24.38
N ILE A 69 3.69 -6.18 -23.48
CA ILE A 69 2.51 -5.35 -23.82
C ILE A 69 1.47 -6.14 -24.66
N THR A 70 1.30 -7.42 -24.36
CA THR A 70 0.39 -8.33 -25.09
C THR A 70 -0.95 -8.58 -24.40
N LEU A 71 -1.18 -7.96 -23.24
CA LEU A 71 -2.48 -8.05 -22.57
C LEU A 71 -3.63 -7.65 -23.50
N SER A 72 -4.73 -8.39 -23.43
CA SER A 72 -5.92 -8.03 -24.17
C SER A 72 -6.42 -6.63 -23.81
N GLN A 73 -7.08 -5.95 -24.76
CA GLN A 73 -7.66 -4.62 -24.50
C GLN A 73 -8.61 -4.62 -23.29
N LYS A 74 -9.34 -5.72 -23.08
CA LYS A 74 -10.24 -5.88 -21.92
C LYS A 74 -9.46 -5.93 -20.61
N ALA A 75 -8.34 -6.65 -20.56
CA ALA A 75 -7.47 -6.72 -19.38
C ALA A 75 -6.80 -5.37 -19.11
N ALA A 76 -6.24 -4.72 -20.12
CA ALA A 76 -5.64 -3.39 -19.99
C ALA A 76 -6.64 -2.33 -19.48
N ARG A 77 -7.90 -2.36 -19.96
CA ARG A 77 -8.97 -1.46 -19.46
C ARG A 77 -9.31 -1.69 -18.00
N LYS A 78 -9.23 -2.92 -17.49
CA LYS A 78 -9.46 -3.22 -16.07
C LYS A 78 -8.40 -2.64 -15.16
N ILE A 79 -7.14 -2.60 -15.63
CA ILE A 79 -6.04 -1.92 -14.94
C ILE A 79 -6.35 -0.41 -14.82
N GLY A 80 -6.88 0.20 -15.87
CA GLY A 80 -7.27 1.60 -15.86
C GLY A 80 -6.14 2.59 -16.17
N PHE A 81 -4.94 2.10 -16.48
CA PHE A 81 -3.83 2.89 -17.02
C PHE A 81 -3.58 2.52 -18.49
N PRO A 82 -3.14 3.49 -19.33
CA PRO A 82 -2.60 3.17 -20.65
C PRO A 82 -1.35 2.29 -20.52
N LEU A 83 -1.44 1.04 -20.96
CA LEU A 83 -0.33 0.11 -20.85
C LEU A 83 0.85 0.55 -21.72
N SER A 84 2.06 0.60 -21.14
CA SER A 84 3.31 0.94 -21.83
C SER A 84 4.49 0.28 -21.12
N GLU A 85 5.62 0.13 -21.82
CA GLU A 85 6.86 -0.40 -21.25
C GLU A 85 7.32 0.44 -20.04
N VAL A 86 7.20 1.76 -20.11
CA VAL A 86 7.55 2.67 -19.01
C VAL A 86 6.66 2.44 -17.79
N LEU A 87 5.37 2.22 -17.99
CA LEU A 87 4.45 1.92 -16.90
C LEU A 87 4.78 0.57 -16.25
N VAL A 88 5.08 -0.45 -17.04
CA VAL A 88 5.48 -1.76 -16.50
C VAL A 88 6.79 -1.66 -15.72
N ALA A 89 7.78 -0.96 -16.27
CA ALA A 89 9.05 -0.69 -15.56
C ALA A 89 8.83 0.06 -14.24
N ARG A 90 7.92 1.05 -14.23
CA ARG A 90 7.49 1.76 -13.02
C ARG A 90 6.97 0.79 -11.95
N GLU A 91 6.06 -0.10 -12.30
CA GLU A 91 5.48 -1.05 -11.34
C GLU A 91 6.54 -2.02 -10.80
N MET A 92 7.48 -2.45 -11.63
CA MET A 92 8.60 -3.29 -11.19
C MET A 92 9.52 -2.55 -10.21
N ILE A 93 9.80 -1.27 -10.46
CA ILE A 93 10.61 -0.43 -9.57
C ILE A 93 9.87 -0.15 -8.26
N ILE A 94 8.56 0.05 -8.29
CA ILE A 94 7.73 0.16 -7.07
C ILE A 94 7.84 -1.10 -6.22
N ALA A 95 7.75 -2.27 -6.83
CA ALA A 95 7.88 -3.55 -6.12
C ALA A 95 9.28 -3.73 -5.49
N ASP A 96 10.36 -3.34 -6.18
CA ASP A 96 11.71 -3.32 -5.60
C ASP A 96 11.82 -2.33 -4.43
N GLY A 97 11.14 -1.19 -4.54
CA GLY A 97 11.04 -0.22 -3.44
C GLY A 97 10.46 -0.85 -2.19
N THR A 98 9.36 -1.61 -2.33
CA THR A 98 8.73 -2.35 -1.24
C THR A 98 9.61 -3.47 -0.70
N ILE A 99 10.29 -4.23 -1.57
CA ILE A 99 11.27 -5.25 -1.15
C ILE A 99 12.38 -4.64 -0.28
N LYS A 100 13.03 -3.59 -0.76
CA LYS A 100 14.15 -2.93 -0.05
C LYS A 100 13.69 -2.21 1.21
N ALA A 101 12.53 -1.55 1.16
CA ALA A 101 11.93 -0.95 2.34
C ALA A 101 11.65 -2.03 3.42
N SER A 102 11.22 -3.23 3.02
CA SER A 102 11.02 -4.34 3.97
C SER A 102 12.33 -4.77 4.65
N GLU A 103 13.45 -4.83 3.93
CA GLU A 103 14.77 -5.09 4.52
C GLU A 103 15.22 -3.97 5.48
N PHE A 104 14.91 -2.71 5.15
CA PHE A 104 15.19 -1.59 6.05
C PHE A 104 14.28 -1.60 7.27
N ALA A 105 13.01 -1.97 7.12
CA ALA A 105 12.08 -2.09 8.25
C ALA A 105 12.57 -3.13 9.28
N LEU A 106 13.07 -4.27 8.83
CA LEU A 106 13.68 -5.27 9.72
C LEU A 106 14.86 -4.73 10.54
N LYS A 107 15.60 -3.75 10.01
CA LYS A 107 16.77 -3.17 10.68
C LYS A 107 16.41 -1.97 11.55
N ASN A 108 15.44 -1.16 11.13
CA ASN A 108 15.16 0.15 11.69
C ASN A 108 13.82 0.21 12.44
N GLY A 109 13.04 -0.87 12.42
CA GLY A 109 11.68 -0.93 12.96
C GLY A 109 10.60 -0.45 11.97
N ILE A 110 10.92 0.51 11.10
CA ILE A 110 10.03 1.03 10.07
C ILE A 110 10.79 1.44 8.81
N ALA A 111 10.15 1.27 7.66
CA ALA A 111 10.52 1.89 6.40
C ALA A 111 9.27 2.09 5.51
N MET A 112 9.37 2.95 4.51
CA MET A 112 8.22 3.37 3.72
C MET A 112 8.53 3.38 2.23
N ASN A 113 7.48 3.29 1.41
CA ASN A 113 7.55 3.53 -0.03
C ASN A 113 6.61 4.69 -0.39
N ILE A 114 7.09 5.67 -1.16
CA ILE A 114 6.26 6.79 -1.68
C ILE A 114 5.15 6.27 -2.60
N ALA A 115 5.26 5.05 -3.10
CA ALA A 115 4.26 4.39 -3.93
C ALA A 115 3.86 3.03 -3.31
N GLY A 116 3.35 2.13 -4.12
CA GLY A 116 2.91 0.81 -3.68
C GLY A 116 1.50 0.81 -3.06
N GLY A 117 1.17 -0.29 -2.42
CA GLY A 117 -0.19 -0.56 -1.97
C GLY A 117 -1.08 -1.02 -3.13
N THR A 118 -0.51 -1.74 -4.07
CA THR A 118 -1.16 -2.19 -5.30
C THR A 118 -1.98 -3.46 -5.07
N HIS A 119 -2.88 -3.39 -4.09
CA HIS A 119 -3.65 -4.49 -3.50
C HIS A 119 -4.74 -5.09 -4.41
N HIS A 120 -5.07 -4.45 -5.54
CA HIS A 120 -6.01 -4.99 -6.53
C HIS A 120 -5.34 -5.83 -7.62
N ALA A 121 -4.02 -6.01 -7.59
CA ALA A 121 -3.32 -6.94 -8.47
C ALA A 121 -3.46 -8.37 -7.94
N PHE A 122 -4.09 -9.23 -8.73
CA PHE A 122 -4.26 -10.66 -8.49
C PHE A 122 -3.03 -11.44 -8.96
N SER A 123 -3.01 -12.73 -8.70
CA SER A 123 -1.95 -13.61 -9.21
C SER A 123 -1.86 -13.58 -10.74
N ASN A 124 -2.97 -13.50 -11.42
CA ASN A 124 -3.08 -13.67 -12.90
C ASN A 124 -3.66 -12.47 -13.65
N ARG A 125 -3.88 -11.34 -13.01
CA ARG A 125 -4.42 -10.12 -13.64
C ARG A 125 -4.23 -8.88 -12.78
N GLY A 126 -4.22 -7.71 -13.43
CA GLY A 126 -4.29 -6.42 -12.77
C GLY A 126 -5.69 -5.82 -12.83
N GLU A 127 -6.06 -5.02 -11.82
CA GLU A 127 -7.30 -4.26 -11.75
C GLU A 127 -7.09 -2.92 -11.03
N ALA A 128 -7.94 -1.93 -11.29
CA ALA A 128 -8.06 -0.68 -10.53
C ALA A 128 -6.70 -0.03 -10.17
N PHE A 129 -5.92 0.32 -11.19
CA PHE A 129 -4.59 0.94 -11.10
C PHE A 129 -3.47 0.05 -10.54
N CYS A 130 -3.73 -1.23 -10.30
CA CYS A 130 -2.76 -2.18 -9.78
C CYS A 130 -2.40 -3.22 -10.84
N MET A 131 -1.12 -3.42 -11.09
CA MET A 131 -0.60 -4.44 -12.03
C MET A 131 0.20 -5.53 -11.33
N LEU A 132 1.06 -5.16 -10.40
CA LEU A 132 1.87 -6.08 -9.59
C LEU A 132 1.59 -5.81 -8.12
N ASN A 133 1.33 -6.84 -7.31
CA ASN A 133 1.04 -6.69 -5.89
C ASN A 133 2.34 -6.54 -5.09
N ASP A 134 2.76 -5.31 -4.86
CA ASP A 134 4.05 -4.99 -4.25
C ASP A 134 4.23 -5.56 -2.85
N GLN A 135 3.19 -5.50 -2.00
CA GLN A 135 3.27 -6.05 -0.64
C GLN A 135 3.31 -7.58 -0.65
N ALA A 136 2.56 -8.23 -1.54
CA ALA A 136 2.64 -9.68 -1.68
C ALA A 136 4.02 -10.13 -2.17
N ILE A 137 4.62 -9.41 -3.12
CA ILE A 137 5.99 -9.67 -3.60
C ILE A 137 7.00 -9.49 -2.47
N GLY A 138 6.89 -8.40 -1.69
CA GLY A 138 7.74 -8.16 -0.54
C GLY A 138 7.60 -9.24 0.54
N ALA A 139 6.38 -9.68 0.82
CA ALA A 139 6.10 -10.77 1.78
C ALA A 139 6.77 -12.08 1.36
N ARG A 140 6.59 -12.50 0.12
CA ARG A 140 7.23 -13.70 -0.43
C ARG A 140 8.75 -13.59 -0.44
N TYR A 141 9.28 -12.41 -0.78
CA TYR A 141 10.71 -12.17 -0.73
C TYR A 141 11.29 -12.40 0.67
N LEU A 142 10.69 -11.80 1.70
CA LEU A 142 11.16 -11.96 3.09
C LEU A 142 11.08 -13.42 3.56
N GLN A 143 9.99 -14.11 3.24
CA GLN A 143 9.79 -15.53 3.58
C GLN A 143 10.81 -16.44 2.89
N GLN A 144 11.03 -16.26 1.59
CA GLN A 144 12.02 -17.06 0.83
C GLN A 144 13.47 -16.88 1.32
N ARG A 145 13.75 -15.70 1.88
CA ARG A 145 15.05 -15.41 2.51
C ARG A 145 15.14 -15.93 3.94
N GLY A 146 14.06 -16.51 4.48
CA GLY A 146 13.98 -16.96 5.87
C GLY A 146 14.07 -15.84 6.91
N LEU A 147 13.79 -14.59 6.49
CA LEU A 147 13.89 -13.42 7.36
C LEU A 147 12.67 -13.26 8.26
N VAL A 148 11.51 -13.72 7.82
CA VAL A 148 10.24 -13.72 8.56
C VAL A 148 9.48 -15.02 8.31
N LYS A 149 8.59 -15.38 9.24
CA LYS A 149 7.76 -16.60 9.17
C LYS A 149 6.28 -16.27 9.06
N LYS A 150 5.80 -15.35 9.89
CA LYS A 150 4.40 -14.97 9.95
C LYS A 150 4.25 -13.48 9.65
N ILE A 151 3.44 -13.16 8.67
CA ILE A 151 3.22 -11.78 8.21
C ILE A 151 1.75 -11.42 8.46
N LEU A 152 1.52 -10.18 8.92
CA LEU A 152 0.20 -9.55 8.94
C LEU A 152 0.17 -8.42 7.91
N ILE A 153 -0.76 -8.49 6.96
CA ILE A 153 -1.07 -7.38 6.06
C ILE A 153 -2.25 -6.63 6.65
N VAL A 154 -2.01 -5.37 7.03
CA VAL A 154 -3.01 -4.44 7.56
C VAL A 154 -3.38 -3.49 6.43
N ASP A 155 -4.48 -3.77 5.75
CA ASP A 155 -4.99 -2.98 4.65
C ASP A 155 -6.12 -2.06 5.15
N LEU A 156 -5.81 -0.78 5.28
CA LEU A 156 -6.75 0.26 5.70
C LEU A 156 -7.05 1.28 4.58
N ASP A 157 -6.83 0.91 3.33
CA ASP A 157 -7.37 1.62 2.16
C ASP A 157 -8.91 1.53 2.17
N VAL A 158 -9.60 2.49 1.58
CA VAL A 158 -11.07 2.47 1.52
C VAL A 158 -11.61 1.32 0.67
N HIS A 159 -10.77 0.80 -0.24
CA HIS A 159 -11.10 -0.33 -1.10
C HIS A 159 -10.62 -1.64 -0.47
N GLN A 160 -11.36 -2.73 -0.63
CA GLN A 160 -10.88 -4.04 -0.21
C GLN A 160 -9.68 -4.48 -1.05
N GLY A 161 -8.63 -4.98 -0.41
CA GLY A 161 -7.48 -5.59 -1.08
C GLY A 161 -7.80 -6.95 -1.69
N ASN A 162 -8.68 -6.98 -2.69
CA ASN A 162 -9.17 -8.23 -3.30
C ASN A 162 -8.06 -9.07 -3.97
N GLY A 163 -7.07 -8.43 -4.60
CA GLY A 163 -5.93 -9.14 -5.15
C GLY A 163 -5.06 -9.76 -4.05
N THR A 164 -4.80 -9.02 -2.98
CA THR A 164 -4.07 -9.54 -1.82
C THR A 164 -4.79 -10.71 -1.17
N ALA A 165 -6.12 -10.61 -0.99
CA ALA A 165 -6.95 -11.68 -0.43
C ALA A 165 -6.88 -12.95 -1.29
N GLU A 166 -6.96 -12.82 -2.62
CA GLU A 166 -6.87 -13.97 -3.53
C GLU A 166 -5.50 -14.64 -3.49
N ILE A 167 -4.41 -13.85 -3.52
CA ILE A 167 -3.03 -14.37 -3.52
C ILE A 167 -2.74 -15.21 -2.27
N PHE A 168 -3.26 -14.80 -1.10
CA PHE A 168 -2.96 -15.47 0.17
C PHE A 168 -4.08 -16.36 0.71
N LYS A 169 -5.17 -16.57 -0.03
CA LYS A 169 -6.38 -17.28 0.38
C LYS A 169 -6.17 -18.60 1.12
N ASN A 170 -5.11 -19.33 0.80
CA ASN A 170 -4.81 -20.64 1.38
C ASN A 170 -3.47 -20.67 2.11
N ASP A 171 -2.96 -19.53 2.51
CA ASP A 171 -1.63 -19.39 3.09
C ASP A 171 -1.70 -18.93 4.56
N THR A 172 -1.58 -19.88 5.45
CA THR A 172 -1.62 -19.59 6.90
C THR A 172 -0.40 -18.81 7.42
N SER A 173 0.64 -18.63 6.61
CA SER A 173 1.83 -17.85 6.99
C SER A 173 1.68 -16.34 6.76
N VAL A 174 0.66 -15.93 6.00
CA VAL A 174 0.30 -14.52 5.79
C VAL A 174 -1.15 -14.34 6.17
N PHE A 175 -1.43 -13.50 7.15
CA PHE A 175 -2.79 -13.13 7.53
C PHE A 175 -3.18 -11.82 6.85
N THR A 176 -4.29 -11.82 6.14
CA THR A 176 -4.82 -10.65 5.42
C THR A 176 -5.97 -10.02 6.20
N PHE A 177 -5.79 -8.76 6.64
CA PHE A 177 -6.82 -7.96 7.28
C PHE A 177 -7.17 -6.76 6.42
N SER A 178 -8.43 -6.62 6.01
CA SER A 178 -8.93 -5.47 5.25
C SER A 178 -10.10 -4.81 5.99
N MET A 179 -9.96 -3.51 6.30
CA MET A 179 -11.04 -2.70 6.87
C MET A 179 -11.42 -1.60 5.87
N HIS A 180 -12.50 -1.81 5.15
CA HIS A 180 -12.84 -1.07 3.92
C HIS A 180 -14.30 -0.61 3.88
N GLY A 181 -14.62 0.31 2.98
CA GLY A 181 -15.99 0.74 2.72
C GLY A 181 -16.81 -0.35 2.03
N LYS A 182 -17.93 -0.75 2.64
CA LYS A 182 -18.82 -1.82 2.18
C LYS A 182 -19.25 -1.65 0.72
N SER A 183 -19.59 -0.46 0.33
CA SER A 183 -20.07 -0.12 -1.01
C SER A 183 -18.99 0.40 -1.96
N ASN A 184 -17.72 0.42 -1.52
CA ASN A 184 -16.57 0.75 -2.35
C ASN A 184 -16.19 -0.41 -3.27
N TYR A 185 -15.34 -0.13 -4.28
CA TYR A 185 -14.73 -1.17 -5.11
C TYR A 185 -13.91 -2.16 -4.24
N PRO A 186 -13.85 -3.44 -4.62
CA PRO A 186 -14.60 -4.10 -5.68
C PRO A 186 -16.08 -4.29 -5.30
N PHE A 187 -16.97 -4.33 -6.28
CA PHE A 187 -18.41 -4.54 -6.01
C PHE A 187 -18.71 -5.98 -5.61
N ILE A 188 -17.91 -6.92 -6.10
CA ILE A 188 -17.89 -8.32 -5.64
C ILE A 188 -16.60 -8.45 -4.83
N LYS A 189 -16.72 -8.64 -3.53
CA LYS A 189 -15.59 -8.77 -2.62
C LYS A 189 -14.96 -10.16 -2.74
N GLU A 190 -13.65 -10.21 -2.57
CA GLU A 190 -12.95 -11.46 -2.23
C GLU A 190 -13.05 -11.70 -0.72
N THR A 191 -12.49 -12.80 -0.25
CA THR A 191 -12.50 -13.14 1.17
C THR A 191 -11.07 -13.07 1.70
N SER A 192 -10.80 -12.08 2.55
CA SER A 192 -9.58 -12.00 3.36
C SER A 192 -9.71 -12.91 4.60
N ASP A 193 -8.63 -13.12 5.35
CA ASP A 193 -8.75 -13.82 6.65
C ASP A 193 -9.65 -13.04 7.61
N LEU A 194 -9.61 -11.70 7.56
CA LEU A 194 -10.59 -10.83 8.23
C LEU A 194 -10.96 -9.64 7.34
N ASP A 195 -12.24 -9.51 7.05
CA ASP A 195 -12.85 -8.37 6.38
C ASP A 195 -13.77 -7.61 7.33
N ILE A 196 -13.57 -6.29 7.47
CA ILE A 196 -14.51 -5.41 8.16
C ILE A 196 -15.06 -4.41 7.13
N ALA A 197 -16.30 -4.63 6.73
CA ALA A 197 -17.01 -3.80 5.77
C ALA A 197 -17.76 -2.68 6.50
N LEU A 198 -17.28 -1.45 6.36
CA LEU A 198 -17.84 -0.26 7.00
C LEU A 198 -18.95 0.38 6.15
N GLU A 199 -19.96 0.91 6.81
CA GLU A 199 -21.04 1.64 6.12
C GLU A 199 -20.51 2.98 5.55
N ASN A 200 -21.23 3.51 4.55
CA ASN A 200 -20.89 4.81 3.99
C ASN A 200 -20.92 5.88 5.11
N ASP A 201 -20.08 6.89 4.96
CA ASP A 201 -19.96 8.00 5.91
C ASP A 201 -19.55 7.61 7.33
N THR A 202 -19.05 6.38 7.57
CA THR A 202 -18.42 6.02 8.86
C THR A 202 -17.38 7.07 9.23
N LYS A 203 -17.53 7.68 10.40
CA LYS A 203 -16.71 8.80 10.89
C LYS A 203 -15.59 8.32 11.83
N ASP A 204 -14.71 9.25 12.20
CA ASP A 204 -13.49 9.01 12.99
C ASP A 204 -13.72 8.12 14.21
N ASN A 205 -14.70 8.47 15.05
CA ASN A 205 -14.90 7.77 16.33
C ASN A 205 -15.27 6.30 16.14
N GLU A 206 -16.17 6.00 15.22
CA GLU A 206 -16.61 4.64 14.92
C GLU A 206 -15.47 3.85 14.29
N TYR A 207 -14.82 4.42 13.25
CA TYR A 207 -13.69 3.81 12.56
C TYR A 207 -12.56 3.46 13.55
N LEU A 208 -12.14 4.45 14.36
CA LEU A 208 -11.05 4.27 15.30
C LEU A 208 -11.40 3.30 16.44
N SER A 209 -12.65 3.28 16.90
CA SER A 209 -13.10 2.31 17.90
C SER A 209 -12.96 0.88 17.38
N ILE A 210 -13.43 0.61 16.18
CA ILE A 210 -13.35 -0.71 15.54
C ILE A 210 -11.88 -1.12 15.35
N LEU A 211 -11.04 -0.23 14.82
CA LEU A 211 -9.62 -0.51 14.61
C LEU A 211 -8.89 -0.81 15.92
N LYS A 212 -9.11 0.03 16.95
CA LYS A 212 -8.47 -0.11 18.27
C LYS A 212 -8.89 -1.38 19.01
N GLU A 213 -10.09 -1.89 18.75
CA GLU A 213 -10.53 -3.17 19.27
C GLU A 213 -9.93 -4.35 18.49
N THR A 214 -9.85 -4.23 17.16
CA THR A 214 -9.52 -5.36 16.28
C THR A 214 -8.02 -5.61 16.17
N LEU A 215 -7.21 -4.58 15.87
CA LEU A 215 -5.80 -4.78 15.56
C LEU A 215 -4.98 -5.41 16.68
N PRO A 216 -5.12 -5.02 17.98
CA PRO A 216 -4.40 -5.67 19.06
C PRO A 216 -4.79 -7.15 19.26
N LYS A 217 -6.07 -7.48 19.06
CA LYS A 217 -6.54 -8.88 19.11
C LYS A 217 -5.90 -9.72 18.01
N LEU A 218 -5.87 -9.20 16.77
CA LEU A 218 -5.22 -9.88 15.65
C LEU A 218 -3.73 -10.12 15.91
N ILE A 219 -3.01 -9.09 16.33
CA ILE A 219 -1.57 -9.22 16.61
C ILE A 219 -1.33 -10.26 17.71
N ASN A 220 -2.15 -10.28 18.76
CA ASN A 220 -2.02 -11.27 19.84
C ASN A 220 -2.34 -12.70 19.38
N GLN A 221 -3.29 -12.89 18.49
CA GLN A 221 -3.68 -14.20 17.94
C GLN A 221 -2.66 -14.72 16.94
N GLU A 222 -2.32 -13.89 15.95
CA GLU A 222 -1.47 -14.28 14.82
C GLU A 222 0.02 -14.23 15.14
N LYS A 223 0.43 -13.40 16.09
CA LYS A 223 1.83 -13.19 16.51
C LYS A 223 2.76 -12.95 15.32
N PRO A 224 2.46 -11.97 14.45
CA PRO A 224 3.26 -11.71 13.29
C PRO A 224 4.67 -11.22 13.70
N ASP A 225 5.66 -11.62 12.92
CA ASP A 225 7.02 -11.12 13.06
C ASP A 225 7.34 -10.00 12.06
N PHE A 226 6.35 -9.63 11.21
CA PHE A 226 6.40 -8.49 10.31
C PHE A 226 4.99 -7.99 9.94
N ILE A 227 4.85 -6.67 9.79
CA ILE A 227 3.61 -6.04 9.32
C ILE A 227 3.85 -5.31 8.00
N TYR A 228 2.99 -5.58 7.01
CA TYR A 228 2.78 -4.68 5.88
C TYR A 228 1.57 -3.81 6.18
N TYR A 229 1.75 -2.49 6.10
CA TYR A 229 0.69 -1.53 6.31
C TYR A 229 0.38 -0.75 5.03
N LEU A 230 -0.84 -0.89 4.54
CA LEU A 230 -1.36 -0.11 3.43
C LEU A 230 -2.13 1.07 4.00
N CYS A 231 -1.57 2.29 3.87
CA CYS A 231 -2.03 3.50 4.51
C CYS A 231 -2.72 4.49 3.54
N GLY A 232 -3.57 3.96 2.65
CA GLY A 232 -4.37 4.77 1.73
C GLY A 232 -5.12 5.91 2.45
N VAL A 233 -5.16 7.10 1.86
CA VAL A 233 -5.85 8.27 2.43
C VAL A 233 -7.22 8.51 1.81
N ASP A 234 -7.70 7.61 0.97
CA ASP A 234 -9.00 7.64 0.35
C ASP A 234 -10.18 7.31 1.29
N VAL A 235 -9.88 7.09 2.57
CA VAL A 235 -10.86 7.04 3.67
C VAL A 235 -11.41 8.40 4.07
N ILE A 236 -10.78 9.51 3.59
CA ILE A 236 -11.13 10.89 3.94
C ILE A 236 -12.41 11.32 3.23
N GLU A 237 -13.28 12.07 3.93
CA GLU A 237 -14.59 12.54 3.44
C GLU A 237 -14.55 13.34 2.13
N THR A 238 -13.40 13.91 1.76
CA THR A 238 -13.23 14.67 0.50
C THR A 238 -12.82 13.80 -0.68
N ASP A 239 -12.61 12.50 -0.47
CA ASP A 239 -12.19 11.60 -1.53
C ASP A 239 -13.31 11.37 -2.56
N LYS A 240 -12.93 11.24 -3.85
CA LYS A 240 -13.90 11.05 -4.94
C LYS A 240 -14.27 9.58 -5.17
N LEU A 241 -13.40 8.68 -4.78
CA LEU A 241 -13.57 7.24 -5.00
C LEU A 241 -13.94 6.53 -3.71
N GLY A 242 -13.51 7.08 -2.56
CA GLY A 242 -13.88 6.64 -1.22
C GLY A 242 -15.28 7.10 -0.83
N LYS A 243 -15.93 6.35 0.06
CA LYS A 243 -17.26 6.64 0.62
C LYS A 243 -17.28 6.64 2.14
N LEU A 244 -16.11 6.58 2.78
CA LEU A 244 -16.00 6.80 4.22
C LEU A 244 -15.93 8.30 4.52
N GLY A 245 -16.07 8.66 5.77
CA GLY A 245 -16.22 10.04 6.18
C GLY A 245 -15.18 10.48 7.23
N LEU A 246 -13.94 9.96 7.17
CA LEU A 246 -12.92 10.37 8.09
C LEU A 246 -12.45 11.81 7.80
N THR A 247 -12.11 12.52 8.87
CA THR A 247 -11.35 13.77 8.75
C THR A 247 -9.87 13.46 8.47
N ILE A 248 -9.10 14.46 8.03
CA ILE A 248 -7.62 14.33 7.93
C ILE A 248 -7.02 14.00 9.30
N ALA A 249 -7.57 14.56 10.38
CA ALA A 249 -7.15 14.25 11.74
C ALA A 249 -7.46 12.80 12.13
N GLY A 250 -8.65 12.30 11.80
CA GLY A 250 -9.02 10.90 12.02
C GLY A 250 -8.14 9.92 11.23
N CYS A 251 -7.83 10.26 9.99
CA CYS A 251 -6.89 9.48 9.17
C CYS A 251 -5.48 9.47 9.82
N LYS A 252 -4.99 10.62 10.34
CA LYS A 252 -3.73 10.70 11.08
C LYS A 252 -3.74 9.84 12.35
N GLU A 253 -4.83 9.88 13.13
CA GLU A 253 -4.98 9.07 14.34
C GLU A 253 -5.03 7.57 14.03
N ARG A 254 -5.61 7.15 12.90
CA ARG A 254 -5.55 5.79 12.38
C ARG A 254 -4.09 5.35 12.21
N ASP A 255 -3.30 6.15 11.48
CA ASP A 255 -1.90 5.84 11.20
C ASP A 255 -1.08 5.82 12.49
N LYS A 256 -1.30 6.82 13.38
CA LYS A 256 -0.65 6.87 14.68
C LYS A 256 -0.90 5.60 15.49
N PHE A 257 -2.13 5.12 15.52
CA PHE A 257 -2.48 3.91 16.26
C PHE A 257 -1.77 2.66 15.71
N VAL A 258 -1.73 2.48 14.39
CA VAL A 258 -1.04 1.34 13.76
C VAL A 258 0.46 1.41 14.03
N LEU A 259 1.10 2.56 13.79
CA LEU A 259 2.53 2.75 13.93
C LEU A 259 2.98 2.63 15.40
N GLN A 260 2.24 3.25 16.33
CA GLN A 260 2.54 3.14 17.76
C GLN A 260 2.40 1.71 18.27
N THR A 261 1.34 1.00 17.87
CA THR A 261 1.15 -0.41 18.23
C THR A 261 2.31 -1.28 17.72
N SER A 262 2.74 -1.07 16.48
CA SER A 262 3.89 -1.79 15.92
C SER A 262 5.19 -1.48 16.66
N PHE A 263 5.42 -0.21 16.99
CA PHE A 263 6.59 0.23 17.75
C PHE A 263 6.63 -0.36 19.17
N ASP A 264 5.53 -0.28 19.91
CA ASP A 264 5.44 -0.77 21.29
C ASP A 264 5.66 -2.28 21.38
N LEU A 265 5.15 -3.02 20.39
CA LEU A 265 5.32 -4.47 20.29
C LEU A 265 6.62 -4.89 19.59
N LYS A 266 7.43 -3.94 19.12
CA LYS A 266 8.69 -4.17 18.40
C LYS A 266 8.52 -5.05 17.15
N ILE A 267 7.39 -4.91 16.46
CA ILE A 267 7.12 -5.61 15.20
C ILE A 267 7.52 -4.67 14.05
N PRO A 268 8.48 -5.05 13.21
CA PRO A 268 8.87 -4.24 12.05
C PRO A 268 7.68 -3.99 11.11
N VAL A 269 7.56 -2.75 10.62
CA VAL A 269 6.46 -2.36 9.72
C VAL A 269 6.98 -1.71 8.45
N MET A 270 6.49 -2.18 7.32
CA MET A 270 6.70 -1.54 6.02
C MET A 270 5.38 -0.89 5.57
N CYS A 271 5.42 0.42 5.27
CA CYS A 271 4.24 1.17 4.85
C CYS A 271 4.27 1.45 3.35
N SER A 272 3.18 1.10 2.64
CA SER A 272 2.90 1.51 1.26
C SER A 272 1.86 2.61 1.24
N MET A 273 2.02 3.59 0.34
CA MET A 273 1.20 4.81 0.32
C MET A 273 -0.28 4.57 0.02
N GLY A 274 -0.62 3.68 -0.91
CA GLY A 274 -2.01 3.36 -1.27
C GLY A 274 -2.78 4.47 -1.98
N GLY A 275 -4.12 4.42 -1.87
CA GLY A 275 -5.06 5.33 -2.51
C GLY A 275 -5.08 6.74 -1.94
N GLY A 276 -5.83 7.62 -2.60
CA GLY A 276 -6.03 9.03 -2.29
C GLY A 276 -6.36 9.80 -3.55
N TYR A 277 -7.63 10.27 -3.66
CA TYR A 277 -8.21 10.79 -4.91
C TYR A 277 -9.05 12.06 -4.69
N SER A 278 -8.81 12.82 -3.62
CA SER A 278 -9.48 14.10 -3.38
C SER A 278 -9.26 15.07 -4.55
N LYS A 279 -10.17 16.02 -4.73
CA LYS A 279 -10.05 17.03 -5.80
C LYS A 279 -8.82 17.92 -5.63
N ASP A 280 -8.57 18.31 -4.39
CA ASP A 280 -7.41 19.13 -4.03
C ASP A 280 -6.23 18.21 -3.74
N ILE A 281 -5.21 18.31 -4.58
CA ILE A 281 -3.98 17.52 -4.45
C ILE A 281 -3.26 17.80 -3.12
N ASN A 282 -3.38 19.02 -2.58
CA ASN A 282 -2.76 19.39 -1.31
C ASN A 282 -3.35 18.59 -0.13
N ILE A 283 -4.65 18.27 -0.18
CA ILE A 283 -5.28 17.40 0.82
C ILE A 283 -4.65 16.01 0.79
N ILE A 284 -4.48 15.45 -0.41
CA ILE A 284 -3.87 14.12 -0.61
C ILE A 284 -2.45 14.12 -0.07
N VAL A 285 -1.64 15.08 -0.50
CA VAL A 285 -0.22 15.19 -0.13
C VAL A 285 -0.07 15.40 1.38
N ASN A 286 -0.85 16.31 1.98
CA ASN A 286 -0.79 16.56 3.41
C ASN A 286 -1.26 15.37 4.24
N ALA A 287 -2.28 14.65 3.81
CA ALA A 287 -2.77 13.46 4.48
C ALA A 287 -1.70 12.34 4.45
N HIS A 288 -1.09 12.07 3.30
CA HIS A 288 0.03 11.13 3.22
C HIS A 288 1.26 11.58 4.00
N ALA A 289 1.61 12.88 3.98
CA ALA A 289 2.73 13.41 4.74
C ALA A 289 2.59 13.15 6.26
N ASN A 290 1.37 13.09 6.79
CA ASN A 290 1.15 12.77 8.20
C ASN A 290 1.68 11.39 8.59
N THR A 291 1.58 10.39 7.74
CA THR A 291 2.14 9.06 8.03
C THR A 291 3.66 9.10 8.17
N PHE A 292 4.34 9.88 7.32
CA PHE A 292 5.80 10.07 7.40
C PHE A 292 6.22 10.88 8.62
N ARG A 293 5.47 11.94 8.97
CA ARG A 293 5.70 12.73 10.20
C ARG A 293 5.59 11.84 11.44
N LEU A 294 4.56 10.99 11.51
CA LEU A 294 4.38 10.04 12.60
C LEU A 294 5.49 8.98 12.63
N ALA A 295 5.95 8.49 11.48
CA ALA A 295 7.07 7.56 11.42
C ALA A 295 8.35 8.18 12.02
N GLN A 296 8.64 9.44 11.72
CA GLN A 296 9.77 10.16 12.32
C GLN A 296 9.56 10.39 13.81
N GLU A 297 8.37 10.85 14.22
CA GLU A 297 8.05 11.14 15.62
C GLU A 297 8.11 9.91 16.53
N ILE A 298 7.65 8.76 16.05
CA ILE A 298 7.52 7.54 16.87
C ILE A 298 8.81 6.72 16.90
N TYR A 299 9.54 6.66 15.78
CA TYR A 299 10.67 5.73 15.65
C TYR A 299 12.05 6.40 15.75
N PHE A 300 12.16 7.72 15.57
CA PHE A 300 13.44 8.43 15.48
C PHE A 300 13.46 9.76 16.24
#